data_a307e2a84af3e857020cef590d3fd2c3
#
_entry.id   a307e2a84af3e857020cef590d3fd2c3
#
_cell.length_a   1.000
_cell.length_b   1.000
_cell.length_c   1.000
_cell.angle_alpha   90.00
_cell.angle_beta   90.00
_cell.angle_gamma   90.00
#
_symmetry.space_group_name_H-M   'P 1'
#
loop_
_entity.id
_entity.type
_entity.pdbx_description
1 polymer ?
#
loop_
_entity_poly.entity_id
_entity_poly.type
_entity_poly.pdbx_seq_one_letter_code
_entity_poly.pdbx_strand_id
1 'polypeptide(L)'
;MARFALLVDVERCNGCSGCVVGCKNWHGIPAGEEGRLRLVDRTVGTFPDVQRWIFPVMCMQCVHPPCVAVCRFGACSVDERGIVRLDEKRCVGCELCVVACPYGARAMRKNGLPDSCDLCLDRLDEEKEPFCVASCPTHALIFGDLDDPESDIAKLIKKKKARPLGEKFKTRPRVFFTRADGVESLYR
;
A
#
# COMPACT_ATOMS: atom_id res chain seq x y z
N MET A 1 -8.70 -19.61 -1.93
CA MET A 1 -8.68 -18.31 -2.65
C MET A 1 -7.36 -17.62 -2.31
N ALA A 2 -6.68 -17.06 -3.29
CA ALA A 2 -5.41 -16.38 -3.06
C ALA A 2 -5.57 -15.21 -2.09
N ARG A 3 -4.68 -15.10 -1.12
CA ARG A 3 -4.64 -13.99 -0.18
C ARG A 3 -3.45 -13.08 -0.49
N PHE A 4 -3.64 -12.22 -1.46
CA PHE A 4 -2.59 -11.33 -1.94
C PHE A 4 -2.09 -10.35 -0.88
N ALA A 5 -0.77 -10.15 -0.87
CA ALA A 5 -0.07 -9.26 0.03
C ALA A 5 1.12 -8.59 -0.64
N LEU A 6 1.62 -7.53 -0.01
CA LEU A 6 2.87 -6.86 -0.37
C LEU A 6 3.84 -6.91 0.81
N LEU A 7 5.12 -7.10 0.51
CA LEU A 7 6.21 -6.91 1.45
C LEU A 7 7.07 -5.73 0.96
N VAL A 8 7.31 -4.79 1.85
CA VAL A 8 8.25 -3.68 1.66
C VAL A 8 9.54 -4.01 2.41
N ASP A 9 10.58 -4.32 1.67
CA ASP A 9 11.92 -4.51 2.23
C ASP A 9 12.62 -3.15 2.33
N VAL A 10 12.49 -2.53 3.50
CA VAL A 10 13.01 -1.19 3.77
C VAL A 10 14.53 -1.09 3.59
N GLU A 11 15.25 -2.19 3.83
CA GLU A 11 16.71 -2.22 3.70
C GLU A 11 17.17 -2.20 2.23
N ARG A 12 16.32 -2.67 1.31
CA ARG A 12 16.60 -2.69 -0.13
C ARG A 12 16.11 -1.43 -0.84
N CYS A 13 15.25 -0.64 -0.21
CA CYS A 13 14.72 0.57 -0.82
C CYS A 13 15.78 1.67 -0.87
N ASN A 14 16.15 2.11 -2.08
CA ASN A 14 17.12 3.19 -2.31
C ASN A 14 16.48 4.58 -2.55
N GLY A 15 15.15 4.69 -2.47
CA GLY A 15 14.44 5.96 -2.64
C GLY A 15 14.33 6.48 -4.07
N CYS A 16 14.52 5.64 -5.10
CA CYS A 16 14.52 6.07 -6.50
C CYS A 16 13.19 6.64 -7.02
N SER A 17 12.11 6.54 -6.25
CA SER A 17 10.75 6.95 -6.62
C SER A 17 10.15 6.24 -7.84
N GLY A 18 10.81 5.22 -8.42
CA GLY A 18 10.33 4.49 -9.58
C GLY A 18 8.93 3.90 -9.39
N CYS A 19 8.64 3.35 -8.20
CA CYS A 19 7.32 2.84 -7.85
C CYS A 19 6.23 3.93 -7.79
N VAL A 20 6.58 5.15 -7.33
CA VAL A 20 5.64 6.29 -7.27
C VAL A 20 5.32 6.78 -8.67
N VAL A 21 6.36 7.05 -9.47
CA VAL A 21 6.20 7.56 -10.84
C VAL A 21 5.51 6.52 -11.72
N GLY A 22 5.94 5.27 -11.62
CA GLY A 22 5.34 4.16 -12.38
C GLY A 22 3.87 3.94 -12.05
N CYS A 23 3.49 3.98 -10.77
CA CYS A 23 2.10 3.89 -10.35
C CYS A 23 1.27 5.04 -10.90
N LYS A 24 1.78 6.28 -10.84
CA LYS A 24 1.07 7.45 -11.40
C LYS A 24 0.89 7.32 -12.90
N ASN A 25 1.93 6.92 -13.62
CA ASN A 25 1.87 6.75 -15.07
C ASN A 25 0.89 5.65 -15.47
N TRP A 26 0.95 4.49 -14.80
CA TRP A 26 0.05 3.36 -15.08
C TRP A 26 -1.42 3.71 -14.88
N HIS A 27 -1.73 4.43 -13.81
CA HIS A 27 -3.11 4.79 -13.45
C HIS A 27 -3.55 6.17 -13.98
N GLY A 28 -2.79 6.79 -14.87
CA GLY A 28 -3.14 8.07 -15.49
C GLY A 28 -3.27 9.22 -14.48
N ILE A 29 -2.51 9.20 -13.37
CA ILE A 29 -2.59 10.23 -12.34
C ILE A 29 -1.72 11.42 -12.74
N PRO A 30 -2.29 12.61 -12.95
CA PRO A 30 -1.55 13.77 -13.41
C PRO A 30 -0.43 14.21 -12.46
N ALA A 31 0.55 14.94 -13.01
CA ALA A 31 1.52 15.65 -12.19
C ALA A 31 0.81 16.66 -11.28
N GLY A 32 1.30 16.81 -10.05
CA GLY A 32 0.69 17.69 -9.04
C GLY A 32 -0.48 17.09 -8.25
N GLU A 33 -1.03 15.93 -8.66
CA GLU A 33 -1.98 15.19 -7.83
C GLU A 33 -1.26 14.17 -6.93
N GLU A 34 -1.87 13.86 -5.79
CA GLU A 34 -1.35 12.86 -4.87
C GLU A 34 -1.43 11.45 -5.49
N GLY A 35 -0.38 10.64 -5.38
CA GLY A 35 -0.32 9.28 -5.92
C GLY A 35 -1.06 8.27 -5.04
N ARG A 36 -1.41 7.08 -5.60
CA ARG A 36 -1.88 5.91 -4.82
C ARG A 36 -0.80 5.37 -3.89
N LEU A 37 0.44 5.75 -4.14
CA LEU A 37 1.64 5.37 -3.41
C LEU A 37 2.50 6.63 -3.21
N ARG A 38 3.00 6.80 -1.98
CA ARG A 38 3.93 7.88 -1.64
C ARG A 38 5.20 7.32 -1.01
N LEU A 39 6.30 8.04 -1.16
CA LEU A 39 7.56 7.71 -0.50
C LEU A 39 7.66 8.47 0.82
N VAL A 40 7.95 7.75 1.88
CA VAL A 40 8.37 8.33 3.15
C VAL A 40 9.88 8.49 3.11
N ASP A 41 10.38 9.67 3.42
CA ASP A 41 11.81 9.98 3.56
C ASP A 41 11.98 10.76 4.87
N ARG A 42 12.63 10.17 5.83
CA ARG A 42 12.81 10.73 7.17
C ARG A 42 14.23 10.49 7.65
N THR A 43 14.83 11.54 8.19
CA THR A 43 16.09 11.46 8.91
C THR A 43 15.79 11.57 10.41
N VAL A 44 16.34 10.66 11.20
CA VAL A 44 16.18 10.61 12.67
C VAL A 44 17.56 10.52 13.33
N GLY A 45 17.64 10.98 14.57
CA GLY A 45 18.90 11.02 15.33
C GLY A 45 19.64 12.35 15.14
N THR A 46 20.80 12.45 15.80
CA THR A 46 21.73 13.57 15.74
C THR A 46 23.11 13.07 15.41
N PHE A 47 23.89 13.89 14.68
CA PHE A 47 25.27 13.52 14.34
C PHE A 47 26.09 13.17 15.62
N PRO A 48 26.88 12.07 15.62
CA PRO A 48 27.16 11.15 14.50
C PRO A 48 26.12 10.03 14.28
N ASP A 49 25.15 9.83 15.17
CA ASP A 49 24.19 8.72 15.14
C ASP A 49 22.93 9.10 14.34
N VAL A 50 23.10 9.31 13.04
CA VAL A 50 22.01 9.67 12.13
C VAL A 50 21.55 8.45 11.33
N GLN A 51 20.24 8.23 11.25
CA GLN A 51 19.63 7.22 10.40
C GLN A 51 18.65 7.85 9.41
N ARG A 52 18.73 7.46 8.15
CA ARG A 52 17.76 7.84 7.13
C ARG A 52 16.87 6.65 6.78
N TRP A 53 15.58 6.88 6.78
CA TRP A 53 14.55 5.89 6.47
C TRP A 53 13.82 6.28 5.19
N ILE A 54 13.90 5.43 4.18
CA ILE A 54 13.22 5.65 2.90
C ILE A 54 12.43 4.40 2.57
N PHE A 55 11.11 4.53 2.41
CA PHE A 55 10.24 3.41 2.07
C PHE A 55 8.92 3.89 1.47
N PRO A 56 8.31 3.11 0.54
CA PRO A 56 7.00 3.41 0.00
C PRO A 56 5.89 3.01 0.99
N VAL A 57 4.83 3.82 1.02
CA VAL A 57 3.56 3.50 1.69
C VAL A 57 2.40 3.64 0.72
N MET A 58 1.41 2.75 0.86
CA MET A 58 0.23 2.65 0.02
C MET A 58 -0.96 2.17 0.83
N CYS A 59 -2.08 1.87 0.18
CA CYS A 59 -3.19 1.19 0.85
C CYS A 59 -2.71 -0.13 1.48
N MET A 60 -3.02 -0.30 2.76
CA MET A 60 -2.56 -1.47 3.53
C MET A 60 -3.38 -2.73 3.26
N GLN A 61 -4.35 -2.70 2.35
CA GLN A 61 -5.19 -3.85 1.98
C GLN A 61 -5.72 -4.60 3.20
N CYS A 62 -6.43 -3.86 4.05
CA CYS A 62 -6.91 -4.33 5.35
C CYS A 62 -7.92 -5.46 5.20
N VAL A 63 -7.86 -6.47 6.10
CA VAL A 63 -8.90 -7.50 6.22
C VAL A 63 -10.19 -6.90 6.81
N HIS A 64 -10.05 -5.94 7.74
CA HIS A 64 -11.15 -5.18 8.31
C HIS A 64 -11.00 -3.70 7.91
N PRO A 65 -11.38 -3.33 6.67
CA PRO A 65 -11.10 -2.00 6.14
C PRO A 65 -12.10 -0.97 6.66
N PRO A 66 -11.66 0.04 7.46
CA PRO A 66 -12.54 1.10 7.96
C PRO A 66 -13.20 1.89 6.83
N CYS A 67 -12.49 2.08 5.71
CA CYS A 67 -13.03 2.78 4.53
C CYS A 67 -14.23 2.07 3.89
N VAL A 68 -14.34 0.76 3.99
CA VAL A 68 -15.52 -0.01 3.56
C VAL A 68 -16.63 0.11 4.59
N ALA A 69 -16.28 -0.04 5.87
CA ALA A 69 -17.26 0.00 6.95
C ALA A 69 -18.05 1.32 7.02
N VAL A 70 -17.41 2.46 6.68
CA VAL A 70 -18.07 3.78 6.69
C VAL A 70 -18.80 4.13 5.39
N CYS A 71 -18.64 3.32 4.33
CA CYS A 71 -19.21 3.63 3.02
C CYS A 71 -20.68 3.28 2.93
N ARG A 72 -21.55 4.24 3.21
CA ARG A 72 -23.03 4.07 3.18
C ARG A 72 -23.58 3.78 1.78
N PHE A 73 -22.84 4.14 0.72
CA PHE A 73 -23.24 3.95 -0.67
C PHE A 73 -22.75 2.61 -1.24
N GLY A 74 -21.99 1.83 -0.45
CA GLY A 74 -21.40 0.58 -0.91
C GLY A 74 -20.44 0.74 -2.08
N ALA A 75 -19.90 1.95 -2.29
CA ALA A 75 -18.92 2.22 -3.33
C ALA A 75 -17.55 1.63 -2.98
N CYS A 76 -17.16 1.68 -1.70
CA CYS A 76 -15.97 0.96 -1.22
C CYS A 76 -16.37 -0.47 -0.88
N SER A 77 -15.63 -1.44 -1.40
CA SER A 77 -15.87 -2.88 -1.17
C SER A 77 -14.56 -3.65 -1.08
N VAL A 78 -14.65 -4.89 -0.64
CA VAL A 78 -13.57 -5.88 -0.74
C VAL A 78 -14.04 -6.91 -1.76
N ASP A 79 -13.22 -7.21 -2.77
CA ASP A 79 -13.55 -8.22 -3.76
C ASP A 79 -13.30 -9.64 -3.21
N GLU A 80 -13.61 -10.66 -4.01
CA GLU A 80 -13.43 -12.08 -3.64
C GLU A 80 -11.97 -12.50 -3.42
N ARG A 81 -11.00 -11.74 -3.96
CA ARG A 81 -9.55 -11.88 -3.70
C ARG A 81 -9.12 -11.15 -2.43
N GLY A 82 -10.09 -10.49 -1.76
CA GLY A 82 -9.84 -9.69 -0.57
C GLY A 82 -9.28 -8.30 -0.87
N ILE A 83 -9.26 -7.83 -2.11
CA ILE A 83 -8.69 -6.54 -2.49
C ILE A 83 -9.68 -5.41 -2.24
N VAL A 84 -9.23 -4.37 -1.55
CA VAL A 84 -10.03 -3.16 -1.30
C VAL A 84 -10.08 -2.32 -2.57
N ARG A 85 -11.30 -2.05 -3.06
CA ARG A 85 -11.53 -1.28 -4.29
C ARG A 85 -12.62 -0.24 -4.13
N LEU A 86 -12.74 0.64 -5.13
CA LEU A 86 -13.77 1.65 -5.26
C LEU A 86 -14.56 1.43 -6.55
N ASP A 87 -15.87 1.43 -6.44
CA ASP A 87 -16.78 1.58 -7.57
C ASP A 87 -17.10 3.08 -7.76
N GLU A 88 -16.51 3.69 -8.76
CA GLU A 88 -16.66 5.11 -9.05
C GLU A 88 -18.10 5.48 -9.42
N LYS A 89 -18.88 4.55 -10.03
CA LYS A 89 -20.28 4.81 -10.43
C LYS A 89 -21.20 4.95 -9.22
N ARG A 90 -20.86 4.31 -8.10
CA ARG A 90 -21.62 4.38 -6.85
C ARG A 90 -21.11 5.45 -5.89
N CYS A 91 -19.92 5.97 -6.15
CA CYS A 91 -19.27 6.94 -5.27
C CYS A 91 -19.87 8.34 -5.45
N VAL A 92 -20.22 8.99 -4.35
CA VAL A 92 -20.75 10.36 -4.31
C VAL A 92 -19.71 11.39 -3.82
N GLY A 93 -18.45 11.00 -3.64
CA GLY A 93 -17.37 11.90 -3.20
C GLY A 93 -17.48 12.40 -1.76
N CYS A 94 -18.18 11.72 -0.86
CA CYS A 94 -18.45 12.20 0.51
C CYS A 94 -17.24 12.20 1.47
N GLU A 95 -16.07 11.76 1.03
CA GLU A 95 -14.78 11.76 1.74
C GLU A 95 -14.69 10.91 3.03
N LEU A 96 -15.78 10.30 3.50
CA LEU A 96 -15.77 9.52 4.75
C LEU A 96 -14.69 8.42 4.76
N CYS A 97 -14.45 7.78 3.62
CA CYS A 97 -13.43 6.75 3.50
C CYS A 97 -11.99 7.29 3.56
N VAL A 98 -11.79 8.57 3.21
CA VAL A 98 -10.50 9.27 3.35
C VAL A 98 -10.22 9.54 4.82
N VAL A 99 -11.19 10.14 5.53
CA VAL A 99 -11.07 10.44 6.96
C VAL A 99 -10.94 9.17 7.81
N ALA A 100 -11.67 8.10 7.45
CA ALA A 100 -11.66 6.85 8.21
C ALA A 100 -10.37 6.03 8.03
N CYS A 101 -9.53 6.34 7.04
CA CYS A 101 -8.31 5.59 6.79
C CYS A 101 -7.21 5.95 7.81
N PRO A 102 -6.83 5.05 8.75
CA PRO A 102 -5.83 5.39 9.77
C PRO A 102 -4.41 5.50 9.19
N TYR A 103 -4.23 5.12 7.94
CA TYR A 103 -2.94 5.14 7.23
C TYR A 103 -2.78 6.34 6.28
N GLY A 104 -3.82 7.17 6.11
CA GLY A 104 -3.80 8.25 5.13
C GLY A 104 -3.53 7.74 3.70
N ALA A 105 -4.05 6.56 3.36
CA ALA A 105 -3.74 5.88 2.11
C ALA A 105 -4.81 6.11 1.01
N ARG A 106 -5.68 7.10 1.20
CA ARG A 106 -6.67 7.55 0.22
C ARG A 106 -6.51 9.04 -0.02
N ALA A 107 -6.50 9.43 -1.28
CA ALA A 107 -6.41 10.82 -1.71
C ALA A 107 -7.65 11.18 -2.55
N MET A 108 -8.09 12.43 -2.46
CA MET A 108 -9.11 12.95 -3.36
C MET A 108 -8.51 13.35 -4.69
N ARG A 109 -9.14 12.93 -5.77
CA ARG A 109 -8.82 13.35 -7.14
C ARG A 109 -9.53 14.64 -7.49
N LYS A 110 -9.04 15.35 -8.50
CA LYS A 110 -9.69 16.57 -9.02
C LYS A 110 -11.11 16.34 -9.54
N ASN A 111 -11.45 15.11 -9.91
CA ASN A 111 -12.81 14.74 -10.29
C ASN A 111 -13.77 14.60 -9.09
N GLY A 112 -13.31 14.86 -7.87
CA GLY A 112 -14.11 14.77 -6.65
C GLY A 112 -14.28 13.34 -6.11
N LEU A 113 -13.59 12.35 -6.66
CA LEU A 113 -13.65 10.97 -6.19
C LEU A 113 -12.39 10.58 -5.40
N PRO A 114 -12.53 9.79 -4.33
CA PRO A 114 -11.38 9.24 -3.62
C PRO A 114 -10.70 8.13 -4.42
N ASP A 115 -9.38 8.06 -4.32
CA ASP A 115 -8.61 7.00 -4.95
C ASP A 115 -7.63 6.37 -3.96
N SER A 116 -7.23 5.12 -4.21
CA SER A 116 -6.25 4.37 -3.42
C SER A 116 -5.71 3.18 -4.20
N CYS A 117 -4.58 2.64 -3.77
CA CYS A 117 -4.03 1.42 -4.36
C CYS A 117 -5.02 0.26 -4.27
N ASP A 118 -5.24 -0.41 -5.39
CA ASP A 118 -6.07 -1.59 -5.62
C ASP A 118 -5.23 -2.81 -6.03
N LEU A 119 -3.91 -2.79 -5.78
CA LEU A 119 -2.93 -3.77 -6.22
C LEU A 119 -2.84 -3.92 -7.76
N CYS A 120 -3.23 -2.89 -8.51
CA CYS A 120 -3.31 -2.93 -9.99
C CYS A 120 -4.18 -4.10 -10.46
N LEU A 121 -5.47 -4.08 -10.11
CA LEU A 121 -6.42 -5.17 -10.43
C LEU A 121 -6.41 -5.55 -11.91
N ASP A 122 -6.30 -4.57 -12.79
CA ASP A 122 -6.18 -4.74 -14.23
C ASP A 122 -4.99 -5.63 -14.63
N ARG A 123 -3.86 -5.47 -13.95
CA ARG A 123 -2.67 -6.30 -14.18
C ARG A 123 -2.82 -7.69 -13.58
N LEU A 124 -3.42 -7.78 -12.39
CA LEU A 124 -3.68 -9.08 -11.75
C LEU A 124 -4.65 -9.94 -12.57
N ASP A 125 -5.60 -9.32 -13.27
CA ASP A 125 -6.51 -10.00 -14.19
C ASP A 125 -5.78 -10.57 -15.43
N GLU A 126 -4.60 -10.02 -15.75
CA GLU A 126 -3.69 -10.53 -16.78
C GLU A 126 -2.56 -11.42 -16.20
N GLU A 127 -2.70 -11.91 -14.98
CA GLU A 127 -1.70 -12.72 -14.27
C GLU A 127 -0.33 -12.03 -14.09
N LYS A 128 -0.32 -10.68 -14.11
CA LYS A 128 0.87 -9.85 -13.92
C LYS A 128 0.90 -9.26 -12.50
N GLU A 129 2.08 -9.15 -11.93
CA GLU A 129 2.26 -8.49 -10.64
C GLU A 129 1.99 -6.96 -10.72
N PRO A 130 1.70 -6.28 -9.58
CA PRO A 130 1.51 -4.84 -9.54
C PRO A 130 2.68 -4.08 -10.18
N PHE A 131 2.38 -2.97 -10.87
CA PHE A 131 3.39 -2.23 -11.62
C PHE A 131 4.56 -1.75 -10.75
N CYS A 132 4.28 -1.32 -9.51
CA CYS A 132 5.31 -0.86 -8.57
C CYS A 132 6.29 -1.98 -8.17
N VAL A 133 5.86 -3.24 -8.19
CA VAL A 133 6.70 -4.42 -7.95
C VAL A 133 7.56 -4.67 -9.18
N ALA A 134 6.94 -4.81 -10.35
CA ALA A 134 7.61 -5.07 -11.62
C ALA A 134 8.68 -4.00 -11.96
N SER A 135 8.42 -2.74 -11.58
CA SER A 135 9.32 -1.62 -11.86
C SER A 135 10.38 -1.34 -10.79
N CYS A 136 10.42 -2.12 -9.70
CA CYS A 136 11.34 -1.86 -8.60
C CYS A 136 12.76 -2.37 -8.90
N PRO A 137 13.76 -1.50 -9.16
CA PRO A 137 15.09 -1.93 -9.59
C PRO A 137 15.89 -2.66 -8.50
N THR A 138 15.52 -2.46 -7.25
CA THR A 138 16.17 -3.11 -6.10
C THR A 138 15.39 -4.30 -5.56
N HIS A 139 14.24 -4.62 -6.18
CA HIS A 139 13.30 -5.64 -5.68
C HIS A 139 12.97 -5.45 -4.19
N ALA A 140 12.79 -4.18 -3.78
CA ALA A 140 12.37 -3.83 -2.43
C ALA A 140 10.88 -4.06 -2.19
N LEU A 141 10.08 -4.16 -3.27
CA LEU A 141 8.67 -4.50 -3.24
C LEU A 141 8.50 -5.93 -3.72
N ILE A 142 7.86 -6.76 -2.93
CA ILE A 142 7.59 -8.16 -3.22
C ILE A 142 6.08 -8.40 -3.10
N PHE A 143 5.49 -9.03 -4.10
CA PHE A 143 4.07 -9.37 -4.16
C PHE A 143 3.89 -10.88 -4.17
N GLY A 144 2.78 -11.39 -3.63
CA GLY A 144 2.44 -12.80 -3.73
C GLY A 144 1.28 -13.20 -2.84
N ASP A 145 1.01 -14.51 -2.85
CA ASP A 145 -0.06 -15.13 -2.07
C ASP A 145 0.47 -15.61 -0.71
N LEU A 146 -0.20 -15.21 0.37
CA LEU A 146 0.12 -15.67 1.73
C LEU A 146 -0.44 -17.06 2.04
N ASP A 147 -1.39 -17.55 1.26
CA ASP A 147 -1.97 -18.88 1.45
C ASP A 147 -1.13 -19.98 0.78
N ASP A 148 -0.20 -19.59 -0.10
CA ASP A 148 0.84 -20.46 -0.61
C ASP A 148 2.09 -20.39 0.28
N PRO A 149 2.37 -21.42 1.10
CA PRO A 149 3.54 -21.43 1.98
C PRO A 149 4.88 -21.47 1.22
N GLU A 150 4.84 -21.88 -0.04
CA GLU A 150 6.03 -21.94 -0.91
C GLU A 150 6.29 -20.61 -1.63
N SER A 151 5.36 -19.66 -1.56
CA SER A 151 5.53 -18.34 -2.15
C SER A 151 6.72 -17.59 -1.54
N ASP A 152 7.43 -16.83 -2.37
CA ASP A 152 8.58 -16.03 -1.92
C ASP A 152 8.20 -15.04 -0.83
N ILE A 153 7.01 -14.43 -0.92
CA ILE A 153 6.55 -13.46 0.09
C ILE A 153 6.35 -14.13 1.44
N ALA A 154 5.73 -15.32 1.50
CA ALA A 154 5.48 -16.02 2.76
C ALA A 154 6.81 -16.41 3.44
N LYS A 155 7.78 -16.90 2.66
CA LYS A 155 9.13 -17.24 3.13
C LYS A 155 9.89 -16.01 3.63
N LEU A 156 9.84 -14.90 2.88
CA LEU A 156 10.56 -13.67 3.23
C LEU A 156 9.97 -12.97 4.46
N ILE A 157 8.64 -12.93 4.61
CA ILE A 157 8.00 -12.39 5.82
C ILE A 157 8.51 -13.11 7.07
N LYS A 158 8.54 -14.44 7.05
CA LYS A 158 9.07 -15.25 8.18
C LYS A 158 10.56 -15.00 8.40
N LYS A 159 11.36 -15.09 7.33
CA LYS A 159 12.83 -14.94 7.40
C LYS A 159 13.25 -13.57 7.93
N LYS A 160 12.61 -12.50 7.46
CA LYS A 160 12.94 -11.11 7.82
C LYS A 160 12.13 -10.59 9.02
N LYS A 161 11.27 -11.42 9.61
CA LYS A 161 10.38 -11.04 10.72
C LYS A 161 9.57 -9.77 10.39
N ALA A 162 9.13 -9.67 9.12
CA ALA A 162 8.38 -8.53 8.66
C ALA A 162 6.99 -8.49 9.32
N ARG A 163 6.52 -7.30 9.67
CA ARG A 163 5.22 -7.08 10.33
C ARG A 163 4.42 -5.99 9.64
N PRO A 164 3.09 -6.01 9.71
CA PRO A 164 2.27 -4.91 9.25
C PRO A 164 2.45 -3.69 10.16
N LEU A 165 2.11 -2.50 9.62
CA LEU A 165 2.04 -1.27 10.42
C LEU A 165 0.65 -1.09 11.02
N GLY A 166 0.57 -0.34 12.12
CA GLY A 166 -0.69 0.09 12.71
C GLY A 166 -1.50 -1.03 13.35
N GLU A 167 -0.87 -2.01 13.98
CA GLU A 167 -1.56 -3.11 14.68
C GLU A 167 -2.60 -2.60 15.69
N LYS A 168 -2.35 -1.45 16.32
CA LYS A 168 -3.28 -0.78 17.25
C LYS A 168 -4.63 -0.42 16.64
N PHE A 169 -4.72 -0.29 15.30
CA PHE A 169 -5.97 0.01 14.60
C PHE A 169 -6.85 -1.22 14.37
N LYS A 170 -6.34 -2.43 14.65
CA LYS A 170 -7.05 -3.72 14.52
C LYS A 170 -7.62 -3.98 13.11
N THR A 171 -7.03 -3.37 12.09
CA THR A 171 -7.49 -3.48 10.69
C THR A 171 -6.97 -4.72 9.97
N ARG A 172 -6.01 -5.43 10.56
CA ARG A 172 -5.31 -6.61 10.00
C ARG A 172 -4.77 -6.33 8.59
N PRO A 173 -3.76 -5.46 8.45
CA PRO A 173 -3.17 -5.12 7.16
C PRO A 173 -2.50 -6.31 6.48
N ARG A 174 -2.43 -6.26 5.14
CA ARG A 174 -1.72 -7.24 4.30
C ARG A 174 -0.52 -6.63 3.56
N VAL A 175 -0.07 -5.47 3.99
CA VAL A 175 1.22 -4.90 3.59
C VAL A 175 2.16 -5.01 4.78
N PHE A 176 3.28 -5.71 4.58
CA PHE A 176 4.27 -6.02 5.60
C PHE A 176 5.53 -5.19 5.37
N PHE A 177 6.24 -4.86 6.43
CA PHE A 177 7.47 -4.08 6.37
C PHE A 177 8.58 -4.81 7.14
N THR A 178 9.76 -4.89 6.55
CA THR A 178 10.97 -5.20 7.32
C THR A 178 11.27 -4.02 8.25
N ARG A 179 11.89 -4.27 9.42
CA ARG A 179 12.19 -3.23 10.41
C ARG A 179 10.95 -2.40 10.82
N ALA A 180 9.79 -3.05 10.93
CA ALA A 180 8.50 -2.39 11.18
C ALA A 180 8.52 -1.45 12.41
N ASP A 181 9.27 -1.77 13.46
CA ASP A 181 9.39 -0.93 14.67
C ASP A 181 9.93 0.47 14.34
N GLY A 182 10.96 0.57 13.50
CA GLY A 182 11.48 1.86 13.06
C GLY A 182 10.54 2.59 12.11
N VAL A 183 9.81 1.86 11.27
CA VAL A 183 8.87 2.40 10.29
C VAL A 183 7.59 2.92 10.95
N GLU A 184 7.12 2.27 12.02
CA GLU A 184 5.83 2.54 12.67
C GLU A 184 5.66 4.00 13.12
N SER A 185 6.72 4.65 13.57
CA SER A 185 6.69 6.06 13.99
C SER A 185 6.79 7.07 12.83
N LEU A 186 7.15 6.63 11.64
CA LEU A 186 7.56 7.48 10.52
C LEU A 186 6.57 7.51 9.35
N TYR A 187 5.63 6.55 9.26
CA TYR A 187 4.80 6.38 8.07
C TYR A 187 3.68 7.44 7.90
N ARG A 188 3.42 8.27 8.90
CA ARG A 188 2.44 9.36 8.89
C ARG A 188 3.03 10.69 8.45
#